data_e018bd16c3d9aeef1f00e964eae6ef93
#
_entry.id   e018bd16c3d9aeef1f00e964eae6ef93
#
_cell.length_a   1.000
_cell.length_b   1.000
_cell.length_c   1.000
_cell.angle_alpha   90.00
_cell.angle_beta   90.00
_cell.angle_gamma   90.00
#
_symmetry.space_group_name_H-M   'P 1'
#
loop_
_entity.id
_entity.type
_entity.pdbx_description
1 polymer ?
#
loop_
_entity_poly.entity_id
_entity_poly.type
_entity_poly.pdbx_seq_one_letter_code
_entity_poly.pdbx_strand_id
1 'polypeptide(L)'
;MIRMANLLDLPEEIQLLILSKLDASSLCSASLTCHHLHRLVEEEVVWSSLAKRLHKVDLHVTESFSPKKFYKAWLHNLGPLLGVWQRTDLRYYSGLVRLVYREQAIVIEEVKASDQIFQPLVIEPVLIARADKDRWNWVVSLINCIKLRP
;
A
#
# COMPACT_ATOMS: atom_id res chain seq x y z
N MET A 1 4.80 34.27 -31.65
CA MET A 1 4.38 32.85 -31.69
C MET A 1 4.78 32.20 -30.38
N ILE A 2 3.87 31.97 -29.48
CA ILE A 2 4.16 31.34 -28.18
C ILE A 2 4.38 29.84 -28.46
N ARG A 3 5.62 29.36 -28.28
CA ARG A 3 5.91 27.92 -28.36
C ARG A 3 5.22 27.26 -27.18
N MET A 4 4.21 26.45 -27.44
CA MET A 4 3.62 25.61 -26.40
C MET A 4 4.72 24.69 -25.90
N ALA A 5 5.05 24.77 -24.61
CA ALA A 5 5.99 23.83 -23.99
C ALA A 5 5.37 22.43 -24.03
N ASN A 6 6.07 21.49 -24.68
CA ASN A 6 5.64 20.10 -24.71
C ASN A 6 6.22 19.38 -23.49
N LEU A 7 5.43 18.51 -22.87
CA LEU A 7 5.88 17.68 -21.74
C LEU A 7 7.15 16.90 -22.07
N LEU A 8 7.26 16.43 -23.32
CA LEU A 8 8.41 15.64 -23.78
C LEU A 8 9.71 16.47 -23.97
N ASP A 9 9.60 17.81 -24.01
CA ASP A 9 10.76 18.71 -24.11
C ASP A 9 11.40 19.01 -22.74
N LEU A 10 10.76 18.57 -21.64
CA LEU A 10 11.27 18.77 -20.28
C LEU A 10 12.35 17.72 -19.94
N PRO A 11 13.28 18.05 -19.01
CA PRO A 11 14.19 17.06 -18.45
C PRO A 11 13.44 15.86 -17.85
N GLU A 12 14.02 14.67 -17.95
CA GLU A 12 13.38 13.41 -17.53
C GLU A 12 12.99 13.43 -16.04
N GLU A 13 13.79 14.08 -15.18
CA GLU A 13 13.52 14.25 -13.75
C GLU A 13 12.23 15.04 -13.50
N ILE A 14 11.98 16.06 -14.32
CA ILE A 14 10.75 16.86 -14.24
C ILE A 14 9.55 16.07 -14.74
N GLN A 15 9.73 15.30 -15.81
CA GLN A 15 8.68 14.39 -16.29
C GLN A 15 8.29 13.37 -15.22
N LEU A 16 9.28 12.73 -14.57
CA LEU A 16 9.05 11.78 -13.45
C LEU A 16 8.35 12.46 -12.27
N LEU A 17 8.75 13.69 -11.94
CA LEU A 17 8.10 14.47 -10.88
C LEU A 17 6.62 14.74 -11.22
N ILE A 18 6.31 15.09 -12.45
CA ILE A 18 4.93 15.31 -12.92
C ILE A 18 4.14 14.00 -12.85
N LEU A 19 4.69 12.90 -13.38
CA LEU A 19 4.06 11.58 -13.35
C LEU A 19 3.79 11.12 -11.91
N SER A 20 4.69 11.37 -10.98
CA SER A 20 4.51 11.03 -9.57
C SER A 20 3.33 11.73 -8.90
N LYS A 21 2.77 12.79 -9.50
CA LYS A 21 1.58 13.50 -9.00
C LYS A 21 0.26 12.95 -9.54
N LEU A 22 0.31 12.11 -10.57
CA LEU A 22 -0.86 11.49 -11.16
C LEU A 22 -1.38 10.35 -10.27
N ASP A 23 -2.64 9.99 -10.44
CA ASP A 23 -3.23 8.78 -9.89
C ASP A 23 -2.93 7.55 -10.76
N ALA A 24 -3.20 6.36 -10.27
CA ALA A 24 -2.89 5.11 -10.97
C ALA A 24 -3.58 4.98 -12.35
N SER A 25 -4.82 5.47 -12.46
CA SER A 25 -5.59 5.44 -13.72
C SER A 25 -4.94 6.36 -14.76
N SER A 26 -4.60 7.59 -14.37
CA SER A 26 -3.93 8.56 -15.24
C SER A 26 -2.54 8.09 -15.65
N LEU A 27 -1.79 7.43 -14.74
CA LEU A 27 -0.49 6.82 -15.09
C LEU A 27 -0.65 5.72 -16.14
N CYS A 28 -1.64 4.85 -15.99
CA CYS A 28 -1.92 3.83 -17.00
C CYS A 28 -2.29 4.46 -18.35
N SER A 29 -3.12 5.50 -18.34
CA SER A 29 -3.49 6.22 -19.56
C SER A 29 -2.28 6.89 -20.22
N ALA A 30 -1.42 7.55 -19.43
CA ALA A 30 -0.18 8.16 -19.92
C ALA A 30 0.76 7.11 -20.53
N SER A 31 0.86 5.93 -19.95
CA SER A 31 1.72 4.85 -20.47
C SER A 31 1.27 4.33 -21.85
N LEU A 32 0.02 4.54 -22.22
CA LEU A 32 -0.53 4.12 -23.51
C LEU A 32 -0.34 5.16 -24.62
N THR A 33 0.13 6.37 -24.30
CA THR A 33 0.23 7.46 -25.29
C THR A 33 1.47 7.36 -26.18
N CYS A 34 2.64 7.06 -25.59
CA CYS A 34 3.87 6.88 -26.35
C CYS A 34 4.88 6.02 -25.58
N HIS A 35 5.86 5.45 -26.31
CA HIS A 35 6.89 4.57 -25.75
C HIS A 35 7.75 5.26 -24.66
N HIS A 36 8.04 6.55 -24.82
CA HIS A 36 8.82 7.30 -23.84
C HIS A 36 8.09 7.38 -22.48
N LEU A 37 6.82 7.82 -22.47
CA LEU A 37 6.03 7.87 -21.24
C LEU A 37 5.76 6.48 -20.67
N HIS A 38 5.61 5.44 -21.53
CA HIS A 38 5.53 4.07 -21.05
C HIS A 38 6.76 3.70 -20.22
N ARG A 39 7.97 3.96 -20.74
CA ARG A 39 9.22 3.69 -20.00
C ARG A 39 9.28 4.42 -18.67
N LEU A 40 8.91 5.71 -18.62
CA LEU A 40 8.92 6.50 -17.38
C LEU A 40 7.91 6.00 -16.35
N VAL A 41 6.72 5.56 -16.78
CA VAL A 41 5.72 4.98 -15.88
C VAL A 41 6.16 3.61 -15.34
N GLU A 42 7.07 2.91 -16.03
CA GLU A 42 7.65 1.66 -15.52
C GLU A 42 8.61 1.86 -14.35
N GLU A 43 9.11 3.09 -14.14
CA GLU A 43 10.04 3.40 -13.07
C GLU A 43 9.42 3.20 -11.68
N GLU A 44 10.11 2.45 -10.84
CA GLU A 44 9.65 2.11 -9.47
C GLU A 44 9.44 3.33 -8.58
N VAL A 45 10.18 4.42 -8.83
CA VAL A 45 10.08 5.70 -8.10
C VAL A 45 8.70 6.33 -8.24
N VAL A 46 8.05 6.20 -9.40
CA VAL A 46 6.71 6.73 -9.65
C VAL A 46 5.70 6.03 -8.74
N TRP A 47 5.77 4.71 -8.66
CA TRP A 47 4.84 3.88 -7.87
C TRP A 47 5.08 4.00 -6.35
N SER A 48 6.32 4.10 -5.91
CA SER A 48 6.62 4.37 -4.50
C SER A 48 6.14 5.75 -4.06
N SER A 49 6.32 6.77 -4.90
CA SER A 49 5.78 8.12 -4.64
C SER A 49 4.25 8.13 -4.58
N LEU A 50 3.60 7.38 -5.46
CA LEU A 50 2.14 7.23 -5.48
C LEU A 50 1.64 6.56 -4.19
N ALA A 51 2.27 5.46 -3.76
CA ALA A 51 1.95 4.75 -2.53
C ALA A 51 2.08 5.65 -1.30
N LYS A 52 3.19 6.39 -1.21
CA LYS A 52 3.44 7.33 -0.12
C LYS A 52 2.40 8.45 -0.07
N ARG A 53 2.03 8.99 -1.22
CA ARG A 53 1.07 10.10 -1.32
C ARG A 53 -0.36 9.66 -0.97
N LEU A 54 -0.85 8.56 -1.55
CA LEU A 54 -2.25 8.14 -1.40
C LEU A 54 -2.49 7.34 -0.11
N HIS A 55 -1.57 6.47 0.25
CA HIS A 55 -1.78 5.51 1.33
C HIS A 55 -0.85 5.71 2.53
N LYS A 56 0.06 6.71 2.47
CA LYS A 56 1.08 6.97 3.50
C LYS A 56 2.01 5.78 3.74
N VAL A 57 2.19 4.96 2.72
CA VAL A 57 3.03 3.77 2.72
C VAL A 57 4.35 4.09 2.04
N ASP A 58 5.46 3.90 2.73
CA ASP A 58 6.80 4.10 2.20
C ASP A 58 7.33 2.76 1.64
N LEU A 59 7.41 2.66 0.32
CA LEU A 59 7.87 1.47 -0.39
C LEU A 59 9.32 1.66 -0.82
N HIS A 60 10.20 0.85 -0.29
CA HIS A 60 11.61 0.86 -0.68
C HIS A 60 11.88 -0.20 -1.73
N VAL A 61 12.57 0.20 -2.80
CA VAL A 61 13.02 -0.72 -3.85
C VAL A 61 14.12 -1.61 -3.29
N THR A 62 13.97 -2.92 -3.43
CA THR A 62 15.02 -3.91 -3.14
C THR A 62 15.08 -4.93 -4.26
N GLU A 63 16.14 -5.73 -4.33
CA GLU A 63 16.29 -6.78 -5.35
C GLU A 63 15.10 -7.76 -5.40
N SER A 64 14.46 -7.98 -4.25
CA SER A 64 13.34 -8.93 -4.12
C SER A 64 11.97 -8.25 -4.04
N PHE A 65 11.90 -6.92 -4.09
CA PHE A 65 10.64 -6.19 -3.90
C PHE A 65 10.48 -5.06 -4.91
N SER A 66 9.40 -5.12 -5.68
CA SER A 66 9.00 -4.08 -6.66
C SER A 66 7.79 -3.31 -6.14
N PRO A 67 7.95 -2.01 -5.83
CA PRO A 67 6.85 -1.11 -5.50
C PRO A 67 5.70 -1.13 -6.50
N LYS A 68 6.00 -1.14 -7.80
CA LYS A 68 5.02 -1.19 -8.87
C LYS A 68 4.16 -2.45 -8.80
N LYS A 69 4.79 -3.62 -8.70
CA LYS A 69 4.07 -4.89 -8.62
C LYS A 69 3.24 -4.97 -7.35
N PHE A 70 3.82 -4.55 -6.22
CA PHE A 70 3.11 -4.50 -4.94
C PHE A 70 1.92 -3.55 -4.99
N TYR A 71 2.08 -2.35 -5.58
CA TYR A 71 0.99 -1.40 -5.74
C TYR A 71 -0.15 -1.98 -6.57
N LYS A 72 0.15 -2.55 -7.73
CA LYS A 72 -0.86 -3.13 -8.64
C LYS A 72 -1.57 -4.34 -8.04
N ALA A 73 -0.84 -5.23 -7.39
CA ALA A 73 -1.39 -6.46 -6.84
C ALA A 73 -2.22 -6.23 -5.56
N TRP A 74 -1.77 -5.31 -4.71
CA TRP A 74 -2.25 -5.20 -3.35
C TRP A 74 -2.73 -3.83 -2.96
N LEU A 75 -1.87 -2.82 -3.07
CA LEU A 75 -2.12 -1.52 -2.49
C LEU A 75 -3.24 -0.76 -3.21
N HIS A 76 -3.44 -1.01 -4.49
CA HIS A 76 -4.55 -0.44 -5.25
C HIS A 76 -5.92 -0.82 -4.64
N ASN A 77 -6.08 -2.08 -4.24
CA ASN A 77 -7.34 -2.58 -3.67
C ASN A 77 -7.41 -2.43 -2.15
N LEU A 78 -6.31 -2.67 -1.44
CA LEU A 78 -6.28 -2.70 0.02
C LEU A 78 -5.84 -1.38 0.66
N GLY A 79 -5.20 -0.52 -0.11
CA GLY A 79 -4.74 0.78 0.39
C GLY A 79 -5.84 1.61 1.06
N PRO A 80 -7.05 1.70 0.48
CA PRO A 80 -8.17 2.38 1.12
C PRO A 80 -8.61 1.76 2.45
N LEU A 81 -8.26 0.49 2.71
CA LEU A 81 -8.58 -0.20 3.96
C LEU A 81 -7.52 0.00 5.03
N LEU A 82 -6.36 0.56 4.71
CA LEU A 82 -5.34 0.88 5.72
C LEU A 82 -5.88 1.91 6.71
N GLY A 83 -5.77 1.60 7.99
CA GLY A 83 -6.30 2.45 9.05
C GLY A 83 -6.88 1.65 10.21
N VAL A 84 -7.68 2.32 11.03
CA VAL A 84 -8.34 1.74 12.20
C VAL A 84 -9.82 1.59 11.91
N TRP A 85 -10.35 0.40 12.17
CA TRP A 85 -11.72 -0.01 11.93
C TRP A 85 -12.36 -0.54 13.19
N GLN A 86 -13.63 -0.25 13.36
CA GLN A 86 -14.42 -0.83 14.45
C GLN A 86 -15.15 -2.08 13.95
N ARG A 87 -15.06 -3.16 14.72
CA ARG A 87 -15.86 -4.37 14.47
C ARG A 87 -17.30 -4.11 14.89
N THR A 88 -18.26 -4.50 14.06
CA THR A 88 -19.70 -4.32 14.34
C THR A 88 -20.41 -5.62 14.71
N ASP A 89 -19.71 -6.74 14.64
CA ASP A 89 -20.25 -8.09 14.85
C ASP A 89 -20.38 -8.50 16.33
N LEU A 90 -19.71 -7.78 17.22
CA LEU A 90 -19.72 -8.07 18.65
C LEU A 90 -20.74 -7.20 19.40
N ARG A 91 -21.59 -7.83 20.20
CA ARG A 91 -22.66 -7.15 20.97
C ARG A 91 -22.13 -6.26 22.10
N TYR A 92 -20.91 -6.50 22.57
CA TYR A 92 -20.32 -5.75 23.68
C TYR A 92 -18.90 -5.34 23.33
N TYR A 93 -18.61 -4.03 23.40
CA TYR A 93 -17.29 -3.41 23.24
C TYR A 93 -16.48 -4.05 22.10
N SER A 94 -17.01 -3.95 20.91
CA SER A 94 -16.41 -4.47 19.70
C SER A 94 -14.99 -3.94 19.57
N GLY A 95 -14.02 -4.85 19.50
CA GLY A 95 -12.63 -4.54 19.39
C GLY A 95 -12.33 -3.68 18.17
N LEU A 96 -11.29 -2.89 18.27
CA LEU A 96 -10.73 -2.16 17.13
C LEU A 96 -9.81 -3.10 16.35
N VAL A 97 -9.87 -2.99 15.04
CA VAL A 97 -8.96 -3.69 14.13
C VAL A 97 -8.17 -2.66 13.36
N ARG A 98 -6.86 -2.83 13.29
CA ARG A 98 -5.98 -1.93 12.57
C ARG A 98 -5.32 -2.68 11.42
N LEU A 99 -5.44 -2.12 10.19
CA LEU A 99 -4.70 -2.58 9.04
C LEU A 99 -3.52 -1.64 8.81
N VAL A 100 -2.32 -2.18 8.83
CA VAL A 100 -1.08 -1.42 8.63
C VAL A 100 -0.15 -2.11 7.67
N TYR A 101 0.68 -1.31 6.98
CA TYR A 101 1.78 -1.82 6.19
C TYR A 101 3.05 -1.84 7.03
N ARG A 102 3.70 -2.99 7.15
CA ARG A 102 4.99 -3.17 7.82
C ARG A 102 5.82 -4.23 7.12
N GLU A 103 7.10 -4.01 6.98
CA GLU A 103 8.07 -5.02 6.48
C GLU A 103 7.60 -5.73 5.20
N GLN A 104 7.17 -4.96 4.22
CA GLN A 104 6.66 -5.46 2.93
C GLN A 104 5.42 -6.38 3.04
N ALA A 105 4.66 -6.23 4.11
CA ALA A 105 3.44 -6.97 4.36
C ALA A 105 2.30 -6.05 4.78
N ILE A 106 1.08 -6.47 4.56
CA ILE A 106 -0.11 -5.88 5.19
C ILE A 106 -0.45 -6.73 6.41
N VAL A 107 -0.47 -6.08 7.55
CA VAL A 107 -0.73 -6.73 8.84
C VAL A 107 -2.08 -6.26 9.35
N ILE A 108 -2.91 -7.22 9.74
CA ILE A 108 -4.16 -6.96 10.47
C ILE A 108 -3.88 -7.20 11.94
N GLU A 109 -4.08 -6.17 12.73
CA GLU A 109 -3.82 -6.17 14.16
C GLU A 109 -5.13 -5.94 14.92
N GLU A 110 -5.38 -6.71 15.96
CA GLU A 110 -6.46 -6.44 16.91
C GLU A 110 -5.92 -5.52 18.01
N VAL A 111 -6.69 -4.49 18.32
CA VAL A 111 -6.36 -3.51 19.35
C VAL A 111 -7.30 -3.73 20.52
N LYS A 112 -6.75 -4.18 21.65
CA LYS A 112 -7.49 -4.48 22.87
C LYS A 112 -7.15 -3.48 23.98
N ALA A 113 -8.11 -3.19 24.84
CA ALA A 113 -7.82 -2.52 26.09
C ALA A 113 -7.01 -3.47 26.98
N SER A 114 -6.04 -2.91 27.71
CA SER A 114 -5.38 -3.67 28.77
C SER A 114 -6.34 -3.89 29.94
N ASP A 115 -6.20 -5.02 30.63
CA ASP A 115 -6.97 -5.30 31.85
C ASP A 115 -6.60 -4.36 33.02
N GLN A 116 -5.53 -3.59 32.86
CA GLN A 116 -5.08 -2.60 33.84
C GLN A 116 -5.33 -1.18 33.35
N ILE A 117 -5.97 -0.35 34.20
CA ILE A 117 -6.51 0.96 33.87
C ILE A 117 -5.47 1.97 33.35
N PHE A 118 -4.19 1.78 33.64
CA PHE A 118 -3.10 2.71 33.26
C PHE A 118 -2.07 2.09 32.30
N GLN A 119 -2.36 0.93 31.69
CA GLN A 119 -1.45 0.34 30.73
C GLN A 119 -1.83 0.71 29.30
N PRO A 120 -0.84 0.79 28.38
CA PRO A 120 -1.10 1.05 26.98
C PRO A 120 -1.96 -0.07 26.36
N LEU A 121 -2.62 0.26 25.26
CA LEU A 121 -3.40 -0.71 24.47
C LEU A 121 -2.53 -1.88 24.04
N VAL A 122 -3.07 -3.08 24.16
CA VAL A 122 -2.43 -4.29 23.65
C VAL A 122 -2.74 -4.42 22.16
N ILE A 123 -1.69 -4.59 21.35
CA ILE A 123 -1.80 -4.73 19.89
C ILE A 123 -1.28 -6.11 19.53
N GLU A 124 -2.17 -6.96 19.04
CA GLU A 124 -1.84 -8.33 18.64
C GLU A 124 -2.04 -8.51 17.14
N PRO A 125 -1.02 -8.95 16.40
CA PRO A 125 -1.19 -9.28 15.00
C PRO A 125 -2.06 -10.55 14.87
N VAL A 126 -3.12 -10.45 14.08
CA VAL A 126 -4.06 -11.55 13.82
C VAL A 126 -3.72 -12.22 12.50
N LEU A 127 -3.35 -11.42 11.50
CA LEU A 127 -3.12 -11.89 10.15
C LEU A 127 -2.01 -11.08 9.50
N ILE A 128 -1.09 -11.77 8.83
CA ILE A 128 -0.04 -11.14 8.01
C ILE A 128 -0.23 -11.62 6.58
N ALA A 129 -0.40 -10.68 5.66
CA ALA A 129 -0.44 -10.93 4.24
C ALA A 129 0.85 -10.42 3.61
N ARG A 130 1.70 -11.34 3.11
CA ARG A 130 2.95 -11.03 2.43
C ARG A 130 2.86 -11.36 0.95
N ALA A 131 3.56 -10.59 0.13
CA ALA A 131 3.78 -10.96 -1.25
C ALA A 131 4.73 -12.17 -1.30
N ASP A 132 4.31 -13.26 -1.97
CA ASP A 132 5.23 -14.35 -2.30
C ASP A 132 6.23 -13.86 -3.34
N LYS A 133 7.52 -14.19 -3.16
CA LYS A 133 8.61 -13.74 -4.04
C LYS A 133 8.42 -14.18 -5.49
N ASP A 134 7.80 -15.34 -5.69
CA ASP A 134 7.73 -15.97 -7.01
C ASP A 134 6.38 -15.80 -7.73
N ARG A 135 5.29 -15.60 -7.00
CA ARG A 135 3.94 -15.63 -7.59
C ARG A 135 3.07 -14.42 -7.32
N TRP A 136 3.49 -13.46 -6.50
CA TRP A 136 2.67 -12.30 -6.09
C TRP A 136 1.27 -12.69 -5.60
N ASN A 137 1.12 -13.95 -5.17
CA ASN A 137 -0.08 -14.48 -4.56
C ASN A 137 -0.07 -14.25 -3.05
N TRP A 138 -1.25 -14.30 -2.47
CA TRP A 138 -1.43 -14.14 -1.04
C TRP A 138 -0.83 -15.31 -0.28
N VAL A 139 0.23 -15.09 0.48
CA VAL A 139 0.59 -15.96 1.58
C VAL A 139 0.00 -15.34 2.83
N VAL A 140 -1.14 -15.87 3.26
CA VAL A 140 -1.82 -15.44 4.47
C VAL A 140 -1.35 -16.33 5.61
N SER A 141 -0.57 -15.78 6.53
CA SER A 141 -0.17 -16.46 7.75
C SER A 141 -1.06 -16.00 8.89
N LEU A 142 -1.92 -16.90 9.38
CA LEU A 142 -2.65 -16.70 10.64
C LEU A 142 -1.64 -16.86 11.79
N ILE A 143 -1.32 -15.79 12.49
CA ILE A 143 -0.34 -15.82 13.59
C ILE A 143 -0.95 -16.36 14.87
N ASN A 144 -2.23 -16.15 15.08
CA ASN A 144 -2.98 -16.77 16.16
C ASN A 144 -4.31 -17.28 15.61
N CYS A 145 -4.38 -18.57 15.31
CA CYS A 145 -5.70 -19.21 15.31
C CYS A 145 -6.29 -18.95 16.67
N ILE A 146 -7.30 -18.10 16.72
CA ILE A 146 -8.16 -17.88 17.87
C ILE A 146 -8.43 -19.26 18.47
N LYS A 147 -7.96 -19.50 19.67
CA LYS A 147 -8.55 -20.53 20.51
C LYS A 147 -10.00 -20.10 20.73
N LEU A 148 -10.86 -20.50 19.83
CA LEU A 148 -12.28 -20.60 20.11
C LEU A 148 -12.37 -21.61 21.25
N ARG A 149 -12.47 -21.12 22.48
CA ARG A 149 -12.91 -21.96 23.59
C ARG A 149 -14.36 -22.31 23.31
N PRO A 150 -14.72 -23.56 23.50
CA PRO A 150 -16.09 -24.03 23.36
C PRO A 150 -17.04 -23.29 24.29
#